data_6586eb41bde1e40dc6365b1add86f34f
#
_entry.id   6586eb41bde1e40dc6365b1add86f34f
#
_cell.length_a   1.000
_cell.length_b   1.000
_cell.length_c   1.000
_cell.angle_alpha   90.00
_cell.angle_beta   90.00
_cell.angle_gamma   90.00
#
_symmetry.space_group_name_H-M   'P 1'
#
loop_
_entity.id
_entity.type
_entity.pdbx_description
1 polymer ?
#
loop_
_entity_poly.entity_id
_entity_poly.type
_entity_poly.pdbx_seq_one_letter_code
_entity_poly.pdbx_strand_id
1 'polypeptide(L)'
;MPSGAETVNLALFCDFENIALGVRDARYAQFDITRVLERLLLKGSIVVKKAYCDWERYKDLRASMHHAGFELIEIPHVKQSGKNSADIRMVVDALDLCYTKPHVDTFVIISGDSDFSPLVSKLRENNKGVIGVGVKNSTSDLLIANCDEFIYYDDLVRKERSRRRLSAKRCAWGLLRR
;
A
#
# COMPACT_ATOMS: atom_id res chain seq x y z
N MET A 1 20.48 -30.76 -0.52
CA MET A 1 19.23 -30.02 -0.80
C MET A 1 19.45 -28.59 -0.36
N PRO A 2 19.42 -27.60 -1.24
CA PRO A 2 19.41 -26.23 -0.77
C PRO A 2 18.08 -26.04 -0.02
N SER A 3 18.14 -25.58 1.21
CA SER A 3 16.98 -25.12 1.96
C SER A 3 16.36 -23.99 1.16
N GLY A 4 15.25 -24.26 0.48
CA GLY A 4 14.50 -23.24 -0.19
C GLY A 4 14.13 -22.20 0.87
N ALA A 5 14.62 -20.99 0.73
CA ALA A 5 14.13 -19.88 1.52
C ALA A 5 12.60 -19.85 1.33
N GLU A 6 11.85 -20.07 2.39
CA GLU A 6 10.38 -20.00 2.33
C GLU A 6 10.01 -18.61 1.82
N THR A 7 9.38 -18.57 0.65
CA THR A 7 8.95 -17.30 0.06
C THR A 7 7.78 -16.77 0.85
N VAL A 8 7.94 -15.60 1.44
CA VAL A 8 6.87 -14.91 2.17
C VAL A 8 5.77 -14.47 1.20
N ASN A 9 4.53 -14.84 1.47
CA ASN A 9 3.36 -14.47 0.68
C ASN A 9 2.66 -13.26 1.26
N LEU A 10 2.56 -12.20 0.45
CA LEU A 10 1.99 -10.91 0.82
C LEU A 10 0.57 -10.76 0.28
N ALA A 11 -0.36 -10.28 1.11
CA ALA A 11 -1.68 -9.83 0.70
C ALA A 11 -1.81 -8.32 0.95
N LEU A 12 -2.16 -7.58 -0.09
CA LEU A 12 -2.26 -6.12 -0.06
C LEU A 12 -3.71 -5.66 0.00
N PHE A 13 -3.98 -4.76 0.94
CA PHE A 13 -5.28 -4.11 1.13
C PHE A 13 -5.07 -2.59 1.12
N CYS A 14 -5.63 -1.92 0.12
CA CYS A 14 -5.46 -0.50 -0.10
C CYS A 14 -6.75 0.28 0.16
N ASP A 15 -6.72 1.13 1.17
CA ASP A 15 -7.68 2.21 1.37
C ASP A 15 -7.28 3.38 0.47
N PHE A 16 -7.78 3.34 -0.77
CA PHE A 16 -7.26 4.19 -1.83
C PHE A 16 -7.56 5.68 -1.58
N GLU A 17 -8.74 6.02 -1.12
CA GLU A 17 -9.09 7.42 -0.85
C GLU A 17 -8.16 8.03 0.21
N ASN A 18 -7.90 7.33 1.29
CA ASN A 18 -7.01 7.80 2.34
C ASN A 18 -5.60 8.09 1.82
N ILE A 19 -5.02 7.15 1.06
CA ILE A 19 -3.65 7.33 0.54
C ILE A 19 -3.60 8.42 -0.55
N ALA A 20 -4.60 8.52 -1.41
CA ALA A 20 -4.67 9.54 -2.45
C ALA A 20 -4.79 10.95 -1.85
N LEU A 21 -5.61 11.13 -0.82
CA LEU A 21 -5.73 12.40 -0.10
C LEU A 21 -4.41 12.75 0.62
N GLY A 22 -3.76 11.80 1.26
CA GLY A 22 -2.47 12.00 1.93
C GLY A 22 -1.37 12.43 0.96
N VAL A 23 -1.30 11.83 -0.21
CA VAL A 23 -0.36 12.20 -1.27
C VAL A 23 -0.63 13.61 -1.79
N ARG A 24 -1.90 13.96 -2.00
CA ARG A 24 -2.31 15.31 -2.41
C ARG A 24 -1.93 16.36 -1.37
N ASP A 25 -2.23 16.10 -0.10
CA ASP A 25 -1.99 17.05 0.99
C ASP A 25 -0.48 17.24 1.26
N ALA A 26 0.32 16.22 0.99
CA ALA A 26 1.78 16.30 1.02
C ALA A 26 2.39 17.00 -0.22
N ARG A 27 1.55 17.43 -1.17
CA ARG A 27 1.96 18.09 -2.42
C ARG A 27 2.89 17.26 -3.29
N TYR A 28 2.78 15.94 -3.22
CA TYR A 28 3.41 15.05 -4.19
C TYR A 28 2.59 15.03 -5.47
N ALA A 29 3.25 14.58 -6.55
CA ALA A 29 2.54 14.18 -7.76
C ALA A 29 1.55 13.05 -7.43
N GLN A 30 0.66 12.75 -8.37
CA GLN A 30 -0.34 11.68 -8.25
C GLN A 30 0.24 10.40 -7.63
N PHE A 31 -0.53 9.72 -6.78
CA PHE A 31 -0.14 8.46 -6.18
C PHE A 31 0.26 7.43 -7.24
N ASP A 32 1.43 6.86 -7.07
CA ASP A 32 1.99 5.84 -7.95
C ASP A 32 2.16 4.53 -7.18
N ILE A 33 1.23 3.61 -7.40
CA ILE A 33 1.25 2.28 -6.75
C ILE A 33 2.47 1.45 -7.14
N THR A 34 3.04 1.67 -8.31
CA THR A 34 4.21 0.92 -8.80
C THR A 34 5.38 1.04 -7.84
N ARG A 35 5.58 2.20 -7.24
CA ARG A 35 6.65 2.44 -6.25
C ARG A 35 6.47 1.58 -5.01
N VAL A 36 5.25 1.43 -4.56
CA VAL A 36 4.90 0.59 -3.41
C VAL A 36 5.14 -0.88 -3.75
N LEU A 37 4.67 -1.33 -4.91
CA LEU A 37 4.83 -2.71 -5.36
C LEU A 37 6.31 -3.09 -5.53
N GLU A 38 7.13 -2.24 -6.13
CA GLU A 38 8.58 -2.47 -6.27
C GLU A 38 9.25 -2.67 -4.90
N ARG A 39 8.85 -1.89 -3.91
CA ARG A 39 9.39 -2.01 -2.55
C ARG A 39 8.95 -3.31 -1.88
N LEU A 40 7.69 -3.71 -2.04
CA LEU A 40 7.14 -4.91 -1.44
C LEU A 40 7.65 -6.20 -2.09
N LEU A 41 7.92 -6.18 -3.40
CA LEU A 41 8.50 -7.32 -4.12
C LEU A 41 9.89 -7.72 -3.59
N LEU A 42 10.59 -6.82 -2.95
CA LEU A 42 11.85 -7.14 -2.25
C LEU A 42 11.64 -7.98 -0.99
N LYS A 43 10.43 -8.05 -0.48
CA LYS A 43 10.08 -8.73 0.79
C LYS A 43 9.43 -10.09 0.57
N GLY A 44 8.85 -10.34 -0.58
CA GLY A 44 8.16 -11.59 -0.87
C GLY A 44 7.32 -11.54 -2.13
N SER A 45 6.51 -12.58 -2.33
CA SER A 45 5.57 -12.70 -3.44
C SER A 45 4.24 -12.06 -3.08
N ILE A 46 3.71 -11.23 -3.97
CA ILE A 46 2.40 -10.60 -3.79
C ILE A 46 1.35 -11.52 -4.41
N VAL A 47 0.50 -12.12 -3.58
CA VAL A 47 -0.51 -13.10 -4.01
C VAL A 47 -1.93 -12.55 -4.04
N VAL A 48 -2.21 -11.47 -3.30
CA VAL A 48 -3.51 -10.78 -3.26
C VAL A 48 -3.31 -9.27 -3.31
N LYS A 49 -4.07 -8.59 -4.15
CA LYS A 49 -4.08 -7.13 -4.26
C LYS A 49 -5.52 -6.65 -4.37
N LYS A 50 -6.01 -5.96 -3.34
CA LYS A 50 -7.37 -5.40 -3.28
C LYS A 50 -7.33 -3.92 -2.95
N ALA A 51 -8.11 -3.12 -3.67
CA ALA A 51 -8.21 -1.67 -3.46
C ALA A 51 -9.67 -1.24 -3.36
N TYR A 52 -9.96 -0.48 -2.32
CA TYR A 52 -11.30 -0.07 -1.91
C TYR A 52 -11.47 1.43 -2.11
N CYS A 53 -12.45 1.83 -2.88
CA CYS A 53 -12.72 3.23 -3.16
C CYS A 53 -14.08 3.41 -3.84
N ASP A 54 -14.59 4.62 -3.82
CA ASP A 54 -15.57 5.08 -4.81
C ASP A 54 -14.82 5.46 -6.10
N TRP A 55 -14.70 4.51 -7.02
CA TRP A 55 -13.89 4.64 -8.22
C TRP A 55 -14.47 5.63 -9.24
N GLU A 56 -15.72 6.00 -9.10
CA GLU A 56 -16.30 7.07 -9.91
C GLU A 56 -15.65 8.44 -9.63
N ARG A 57 -15.21 8.65 -8.40
CA ARG A 57 -14.50 9.87 -7.98
C ARG A 57 -13.02 9.90 -8.39
N TYR A 58 -12.44 8.74 -8.70
CA TYR A 58 -11.00 8.58 -9.00
C TYR A 58 -10.77 7.87 -10.35
N LYS A 59 -11.55 8.24 -11.36
CA LYS A 59 -11.51 7.62 -12.71
C LYS A 59 -10.11 7.60 -13.32
N ASP A 60 -9.36 8.69 -13.15
CA ASP A 60 -8.01 8.83 -13.71
C ASP A 60 -6.99 7.86 -13.10
N LEU A 61 -7.20 7.47 -11.84
CA LEU A 61 -6.32 6.55 -11.11
C LEU A 61 -6.76 5.10 -11.19
N ARG A 62 -8.01 4.87 -11.54
CA ARG A 62 -8.59 3.54 -11.70
C ARG A 62 -7.80 2.67 -12.68
N ALA A 63 -7.45 3.21 -13.84
CA ALA A 63 -6.69 2.48 -14.85
C ALA A 63 -5.31 2.04 -14.36
N SER A 64 -4.58 2.90 -13.65
CA SER A 64 -3.25 2.57 -13.13
C SER A 64 -3.31 1.47 -12.06
N MET A 65 -4.31 1.48 -11.19
CA MET A 65 -4.53 0.43 -10.21
C MET A 65 -4.91 -0.90 -10.85
N HIS A 66 -5.75 -0.86 -11.88
CA HIS A 66 -6.13 -2.04 -12.65
C HIS A 66 -4.91 -2.64 -13.38
N HIS A 67 -4.08 -1.82 -14.03
CA HIS A 67 -2.84 -2.27 -14.68
C HIS A 67 -1.84 -2.87 -13.69
N ALA A 68 -1.83 -2.40 -12.45
CA ALA A 68 -1.01 -2.96 -11.38
C ALA A 68 -1.53 -4.30 -10.84
N GLY A 69 -2.67 -4.78 -11.36
CA GLY A 69 -3.26 -6.07 -11.00
C GLY A 69 -4.10 -6.04 -9.73
N PHE A 70 -4.57 -4.87 -9.30
CA PHE A 70 -5.48 -4.77 -8.17
C PHE A 70 -6.91 -5.17 -8.56
N GLU A 71 -7.55 -5.94 -7.70
CA GLU A 71 -9.00 -6.08 -7.68
C GLU A 71 -9.60 -4.80 -7.11
N LEU A 72 -10.40 -4.11 -7.94
CA LEU A 72 -11.02 -2.83 -7.57
C LEU A 72 -12.39 -3.08 -6.98
N ILE A 73 -12.54 -2.80 -5.69
CA ILE A 73 -13.80 -3.00 -4.97
C ILE A 73 -14.49 -1.66 -4.86
N GLU A 74 -15.67 -1.57 -5.48
CA GLU A 74 -16.48 -0.37 -5.48
C GLU A 74 -17.17 -0.17 -4.15
N ILE A 75 -16.96 0.98 -3.54
CA ILE A 75 -17.64 1.42 -2.34
C ILE A 75 -18.41 2.70 -2.66
N PRO A 76 -19.70 2.62 -2.94
CA PRO A 76 -20.49 3.80 -3.29
C PRO A 76 -20.50 4.83 -2.16
N HIS A 77 -20.31 6.09 -2.52
CA HIS A 77 -20.43 7.19 -1.56
C HIS A 77 -21.90 7.48 -1.30
N VAL A 78 -22.46 6.86 -0.27
CA VAL A 78 -23.83 7.13 0.16
C VAL A 78 -23.82 8.21 1.24
N LYS A 79 -24.45 9.34 0.96
CA LYS A 79 -24.52 10.50 1.89
C LYS A 79 -25.05 10.20 3.29
N GLN A 80 -25.73 9.06 3.48
CA GLN A 80 -26.39 8.66 4.74
C GLN A 80 -25.71 7.50 5.47
N SER A 81 -24.89 6.69 4.83
CA SER A 81 -24.07 5.68 5.50
C SER A 81 -22.68 6.27 5.73
N GLY A 82 -22.30 6.42 6.97
CA GLY A 82 -21.09 7.14 7.37
C GLY A 82 -19.81 6.75 6.61
N LYS A 83 -18.78 7.56 6.77
CA LYS A 83 -17.45 7.48 6.14
C LYS A 83 -16.74 6.12 6.21
N ASN A 84 -17.26 5.14 6.95
CA ASN A 84 -16.57 3.92 7.35
C ASN A 84 -16.93 2.67 6.54
N SER A 85 -17.75 2.75 5.49
CA SER A 85 -18.17 1.56 4.75
C SER A 85 -17.03 0.88 3.99
N ALA A 86 -16.10 1.66 3.44
CA ALA A 86 -14.90 1.14 2.80
C ALA A 86 -13.98 0.44 3.81
N ASP A 87 -13.78 1.07 4.96
CA ASP A 87 -12.92 0.55 6.04
C ASP A 87 -13.46 -0.76 6.58
N ILE A 88 -14.77 -0.82 6.84
CA ILE A 88 -15.45 -2.04 7.32
C ILE A 88 -15.30 -3.17 6.28
N ARG A 89 -15.53 -2.91 5.00
CA ARG A 89 -15.39 -3.90 3.95
C ARG A 89 -13.95 -4.44 3.86
N MET A 90 -12.98 -3.54 3.93
CA MET A 90 -11.56 -3.92 3.91
C MET A 90 -11.18 -4.78 5.12
N VAL A 91 -11.66 -4.42 6.32
CA VAL A 91 -11.43 -5.20 7.54
C VAL A 91 -12.03 -6.59 7.43
N VAL A 92 -13.26 -6.71 6.96
CA VAL A 92 -13.95 -8.01 6.77
C VAL A 92 -13.20 -8.88 5.79
N ASP A 93 -12.81 -8.34 4.64
CA ASP A 93 -12.08 -9.09 3.61
C ASP A 93 -10.69 -9.53 4.10
N ALA A 94 -9.99 -8.68 4.83
CA ALA A 94 -8.68 -9.02 5.39
C ALA A 94 -8.77 -10.14 6.45
N LEU A 95 -9.75 -10.07 7.33
CA LEU A 95 -9.99 -11.12 8.34
C LEU A 95 -10.44 -12.43 7.69
N ASP A 96 -11.33 -12.38 6.71
CA ASP A 96 -11.73 -13.56 5.95
C ASP A 96 -10.52 -14.26 5.32
N LEU A 97 -9.67 -13.49 4.66
CA LEU A 97 -8.43 -14.01 4.06
C LEU A 97 -7.49 -14.61 5.12
N CYS A 98 -7.36 -13.95 6.27
CA CYS A 98 -6.53 -14.40 7.37
C CYS A 98 -6.94 -15.81 7.85
N TYR A 99 -8.24 -16.06 7.98
CA TYR A 99 -8.76 -17.34 8.46
C TYR A 99 -8.89 -18.41 7.38
N THR A 100 -9.07 -18.03 6.11
CA THR A 100 -9.33 -18.98 5.02
C THR A 100 -8.11 -19.31 4.16
N LYS A 101 -7.05 -18.48 4.21
CA LYS A 101 -5.84 -18.62 3.39
C LYS A 101 -4.59 -18.72 4.25
N PRO A 102 -4.30 -19.89 4.82
CA PRO A 102 -3.16 -20.07 5.74
C PRO A 102 -1.79 -19.82 5.09
N HIS A 103 -1.71 -19.89 3.76
CA HIS A 103 -0.47 -19.63 3.02
C HIS A 103 -0.11 -18.15 2.90
N VAL A 104 -0.98 -17.24 3.31
CA VAL A 104 -0.66 -15.81 3.40
C VAL A 104 0.04 -15.54 4.72
N ASP A 105 1.26 -15.08 4.65
CA ASP A 105 2.14 -14.85 5.83
C ASP A 105 2.07 -13.44 6.35
N THR A 106 1.96 -12.47 5.43
CA THR A 106 2.05 -11.05 5.74
C THR A 106 0.96 -10.26 5.05
N PHE A 107 0.33 -9.40 5.83
CA PHE A 107 -0.72 -8.48 5.38
C PHE A 107 -0.14 -7.07 5.24
N VAL A 108 -0.37 -6.43 4.12
CA VAL A 108 0.06 -5.06 3.86
C VAL A 108 -1.17 -4.15 3.87
N ILE A 109 -1.21 -3.23 4.80
CA ILE A 109 -2.28 -2.24 4.97
C ILE A 109 -1.79 -0.91 4.41
N ILE A 110 -2.36 -0.49 3.30
CA ILE A 110 -2.02 0.78 2.63
C ILE A 110 -3.06 1.82 3.04
N SER A 111 -2.83 2.44 4.17
CA SER A 111 -3.64 3.51 4.75
C SER A 111 -2.90 4.15 5.93
N GLY A 112 -3.26 5.37 6.26
CA GLY A 112 -2.79 6.08 7.47
C GLY A 112 -3.82 6.13 8.60
N ASP A 113 -4.99 5.53 8.43
CA ASP A 113 -6.11 5.65 9.35
C ASP A 113 -5.95 4.75 10.58
N SER A 114 -6.08 5.36 11.77
CA SER A 114 -6.02 4.65 13.06
C SER A 114 -7.14 3.62 13.24
N ASP A 115 -8.24 3.74 12.50
CA ASP A 115 -9.36 2.80 12.56
C ASP A 115 -8.96 1.38 12.13
N PHE A 116 -7.84 1.22 11.43
CA PHE A 116 -7.27 -0.08 11.10
C PHE A 116 -6.40 -0.69 12.20
N SER A 117 -6.12 0.02 13.29
CA SER A 117 -5.29 -0.52 14.39
C SER A 117 -5.86 -1.79 15.02
N PRO A 118 -7.19 -1.93 15.23
CA PRO A 118 -7.78 -3.18 15.69
C PRO A 118 -7.57 -4.35 14.72
N LEU A 119 -7.64 -4.10 13.41
CA LEU A 119 -7.35 -5.11 12.39
C LEU A 119 -5.90 -5.58 12.48
N VAL A 120 -4.96 -4.66 12.58
CA VAL A 120 -3.53 -4.97 12.71
C VAL A 120 -3.28 -5.84 13.94
N SER A 121 -3.85 -5.48 15.08
CA SER A 121 -3.75 -6.28 16.31
C SER A 121 -4.32 -7.68 16.14
N LYS A 122 -5.44 -7.83 15.48
CA LYS A 122 -6.08 -9.14 15.25
C LYS A 122 -5.26 -10.02 14.29
N LEU A 123 -4.68 -9.44 13.25
CA LEU A 123 -3.80 -10.16 12.32
C LEU A 123 -2.55 -10.68 13.04
N ARG A 124 -1.93 -9.85 13.88
CA ARG A 124 -0.76 -10.24 14.67
C ARG A 124 -1.09 -11.29 15.71
N GLU A 125 -2.27 -11.23 16.32
CA GLU A 125 -2.79 -12.27 17.23
C GLU A 125 -2.89 -13.63 16.51
N ASN A 126 -3.15 -13.65 15.22
CA ASN A 126 -3.19 -14.84 14.37
C ASN A 126 -1.82 -15.20 13.76
N ASN A 127 -0.74 -14.70 14.33
CA ASN A 127 0.63 -14.93 13.88
C ASN A 127 0.91 -14.49 12.44
N LYS A 128 0.23 -13.44 11.97
CA LYS A 128 0.51 -12.80 10.67
C LYS A 128 1.41 -11.60 10.85
N GLY A 129 2.37 -11.42 9.95
CA GLY A 129 3.13 -10.18 9.84
C GLY A 129 2.25 -9.06 9.29
N VAL A 130 2.48 -7.82 9.72
CA VAL A 130 1.75 -6.66 9.22
C VAL A 130 2.72 -5.55 8.84
N ILE A 131 2.64 -5.13 7.59
CA ILE A 131 3.37 -3.98 7.06
C ILE A 131 2.36 -2.87 6.78
N GLY A 132 2.58 -1.70 7.35
CA GLY A 132 1.82 -0.51 7.01
C GLY A 132 2.49 0.28 5.89
N VAL A 133 1.72 0.93 5.04
CA VAL A 133 2.19 1.87 4.02
C VAL A 133 1.33 3.12 4.08
N GLY A 134 1.94 4.28 4.19
CA GLY A 134 1.20 5.53 4.25
C GLY A 134 2.07 6.75 4.03
N VAL A 135 1.44 7.91 3.98
CA VAL A 135 2.10 9.21 3.90
C VAL A 135 2.40 9.73 5.30
N LYS A 136 3.61 10.18 5.53
CA LYS A 136 4.14 10.51 6.87
C LYS A 136 3.24 11.44 7.68
N ASN A 137 2.81 12.56 7.09
CA ASN A 137 2.04 13.59 7.80
C ASN A 137 0.53 13.27 7.94
N SER A 138 0.04 12.23 7.27
CA SER A 138 -1.36 11.81 7.33
C SER A 138 -1.55 10.41 7.90
N THR A 139 -0.53 9.88 8.56
CA THR A 139 -0.55 8.56 9.19
C THR A 139 -0.59 8.69 10.70
N SER A 140 -1.50 7.96 11.34
CA SER A 140 -1.63 7.89 12.79
C SER A 140 -0.43 7.19 13.44
N ASP A 141 0.11 7.76 14.49
CA ASP A 141 1.17 7.15 15.29
C ASP A 141 0.73 5.81 15.91
N LEU A 142 -0.55 5.69 16.25
CA LEU A 142 -1.13 4.46 16.78
C LEU A 142 -1.06 3.32 15.76
N LEU A 143 -1.37 3.60 14.50
CA LEU A 143 -1.28 2.62 13.43
C LEU A 143 0.18 2.20 13.20
N ILE A 144 1.10 3.15 13.13
CA ILE A 144 2.53 2.88 12.96
C ILE A 144 3.05 1.98 14.08
N ALA A 145 2.72 2.29 15.32
CA ALA A 145 3.18 1.54 16.50
C ALA A 145 2.67 0.09 16.53
N ASN A 146 1.51 -0.18 15.95
CA ASN A 146 0.92 -1.53 15.92
C ASN A 146 1.47 -2.40 14.79
N CYS A 147 2.00 -1.83 13.71
CA CYS A 147 2.58 -2.57 12.61
C CYS A 147 3.97 -3.14 12.97
N ASP A 148 4.33 -4.28 12.39
CA ASP A 148 5.69 -4.84 12.50
C ASP A 148 6.71 -3.99 11.74
N GLU A 149 6.29 -3.40 10.62
CA GLU A 149 7.08 -2.48 9.81
C GLU A 149 6.16 -1.42 9.21
N PHE A 150 6.67 -0.21 9.03
CA PHE A 150 5.94 0.84 8.33
C PHE A 150 6.79 1.46 7.21
N ILE A 151 6.22 1.53 6.01
CA ILE A 151 6.86 2.11 4.82
C ILE A 151 6.21 3.46 4.54
N TYR A 152 7.00 4.53 4.56
CA TYR A 152 6.53 5.87 4.18
C TYR A 152 6.63 6.06 2.67
N TYR A 153 5.52 6.42 2.05
CA TYR A 153 5.48 6.78 0.62
C TYR A 153 6.44 7.94 0.30
N ASP A 154 6.61 8.88 1.23
CA ASP A 154 7.57 9.97 1.18
C ASP A 154 8.99 9.48 0.85
N ASP A 155 9.42 8.40 1.47
CA ASP A 155 10.76 7.83 1.26
C ASP A 155 10.89 7.21 -0.13
N LEU A 156 9.83 6.61 -0.67
CA LEU A 156 9.81 6.03 -2.01
C LEU A 156 9.93 7.13 -3.08
N VAL A 157 9.22 8.24 -2.92
CA VAL A 157 9.31 9.40 -3.81
C VAL A 157 10.71 10.03 -3.79
N ARG A 158 11.29 10.18 -2.59
CA ARG A 158 12.62 10.77 -2.43
C ARG A 158 13.72 9.94 -3.08
N LYS A 159 13.69 8.62 -2.92
CA LYS A 159 14.67 7.71 -3.52
C LYS A 159 14.65 7.78 -5.05
N GLU A 160 13.49 7.86 -5.65
CA GLU A 160 13.40 7.97 -7.10
C GLU A 160 13.90 9.31 -7.63
N ARG A 161 13.57 10.42 -6.96
CA ARG A 161 14.14 11.74 -7.32
C ARG A 161 15.64 11.72 -7.30
N SER A 162 16.27 11.08 -6.32
CA SER A 162 17.71 10.92 -6.22
C SER A 162 18.28 10.07 -7.37
N ARG A 163 17.63 8.96 -7.70
CA ARG A 163 18.02 8.10 -8.84
C ARG A 163 17.96 8.86 -10.17
N ARG A 164 16.88 9.61 -10.42
CA ARG A 164 16.73 10.43 -11.65
C ARG A 164 17.80 11.51 -11.75
N ARG A 165 18.13 12.19 -10.64
CA ARG A 165 19.23 13.18 -10.62
C ARG A 165 20.59 12.57 -10.93
N LEU A 166 20.89 11.40 -10.39
CA LEU A 166 22.14 10.69 -10.67
C LEU A 166 22.22 10.21 -12.13
N SER A 167 21.13 9.70 -12.68
CA SER A 167 21.03 9.29 -14.07
C SER A 167 21.23 10.48 -15.02
N ALA A 168 20.56 11.60 -14.77
CA ALA A 168 20.72 12.82 -15.57
C ALA A 168 22.17 13.35 -15.54
N LYS A 169 22.83 13.35 -14.37
CA LYS A 169 24.23 13.72 -14.25
C LYS A 169 25.14 12.78 -15.06
N ARG A 170 24.93 11.47 -15.01
CA ARG A 170 25.70 10.50 -15.81
C ARG A 170 25.54 10.73 -17.30
N CYS A 171 24.34 11.01 -17.79
CA CYS A 171 24.09 11.35 -19.20
C CYS A 171 24.80 12.63 -19.62
N ALA A 172 24.74 13.68 -18.79
CA ALA A 172 25.43 14.95 -19.07
C ALA A 172 26.95 14.78 -19.13
N TRP A 173 27.55 13.98 -18.23
CA TRP A 173 28.99 13.70 -18.25
C TRP A 173 29.43 12.83 -19.45
N GLY A 174 28.57 11.95 -19.92
CA GLY A 174 28.81 11.11 -21.11
C GLY A 174 28.83 11.91 -22.41
N LEU A 175 28.04 13.02 -22.47
CA LEU A 175 28.00 13.91 -23.63
C LEU A 175 29.19 14.88 -23.71
N LEU A 176 29.85 15.19 -22.57
CA LEU A 176 31.01 16.08 -22.51
C LEU A 176 32.35 15.38 -22.82
N ARG A 177 32.34 14.05 -23.01
CA ARG A 177 33.56 13.26 -23.31
C ARG A 177 33.63 12.75 -24.76
N ARG A 178 32.80 13.29 -25.66
CA ARG A 178 32.88 12.98 -27.11
C ARG A 178 33.35 14.17 -27.91
#